data_a6c7703f8c901bcc517383873a6c82fd
#
_entry.id   a6c7703f8c901bcc517383873a6c82fd
#
_cell.length_a   1.000
_cell.length_b   1.000
_cell.length_c   1.000
_cell.angle_alpha   90.00
_cell.angle_beta   90.00
_cell.angle_gamma   90.00
#
_symmetry.space_group_name_H-M   'P 1'
#
loop_
_entity.id
_entity.type
_entity.pdbx_description
1 polymer ?
#
loop_
_entity_poly.entity_id
_entity_poly.type
_entity_poly.pdbx_seq_one_letter_code
_entity_poly.pdbx_strand_id
1 'polypeptide(L)'
;VVNENIFPEGVNVEIYQIISRNYIKARVFERGVGETDACGSGALCMFNYLNKTDQIDNNSYVMYPGGDLNLRFENDNLYLSGEVIYL
;
A
#
# COMPACT_ATOMS: atom_id res chain seq x y z
N VAL A 1 1.66 21.03 -7.08
CA VAL A 1 1.40 20.64 -5.68
C VAL A 1 1.21 19.13 -5.61
N VAL A 2 2.04 18.51 -4.83
CA VAL A 2 1.95 17.06 -4.62
C VAL A 2 0.96 16.83 -3.48
N ASN A 3 -0.14 16.13 -3.76
CA ASN A 3 -1.12 15.78 -2.75
C ASN A 3 -0.72 14.45 -2.12
N GLU A 4 0.07 14.53 -1.06
CA GLU A 4 0.44 13.36 -0.30
C GLU A 4 -0.54 13.15 0.84
N ASN A 5 -0.88 11.89 1.08
CA ASN A 5 -1.76 11.48 2.15
C ASN A 5 -0.98 10.65 3.17
N ILE A 6 -1.47 10.62 4.39
CA ILE A 6 -0.85 9.89 5.48
C ILE A 6 -1.77 8.76 5.90
N PHE A 7 -1.23 7.54 5.98
CA PHE A 7 -1.95 6.39 6.49
C PHE A 7 -1.19 5.86 7.71
N PRO A 8 -1.67 6.17 8.92
CA PRO A 8 -1.01 5.68 10.13
C PRO A 8 -1.30 4.20 10.35
N GLU A 9 -0.28 3.48 10.80
CA GLU A 9 -0.39 2.05 11.06
C GLU A 9 0.46 1.68 12.27
N GLY A 10 -0.14 1.79 13.46
CA GLY A 10 0.58 1.52 14.70
C GLY A 10 1.80 2.43 14.83
N VAL A 11 2.99 1.82 14.87
CA VAL A 11 4.26 2.57 14.97
C VAL A 11 4.79 3.01 13.62
N ASN A 12 4.16 2.58 12.53
CA ASN A 12 4.60 2.90 11.17
C ASN A 12 3.67 3.94 10.55
N VAL A 13 4.18 4.67 9.57
CA VAL A 13 3.39 5.65 8.82
C VAL A 13 3.68 5.44 7.34
N GLU A 14 2.60 5.24 6.57
CA GLU A 14 2.67 5.27 5.11
C GLU A 14 2.34 6.67 4.63
N ILE A 15 3.21 7.22 3.79
CA ILE A 15 2.92 8.45 3.06
C ILE A 15 2.68 8.03 1.61
N TYR A 16 1.51 8.34 1.08
CA TYR A 16 1.13 7.84 -0.23
C TYR A 16 0.49 8.91 -1.10
N GLN A 17 0.57 8.67 -2.40
CA GLN A 17 -0.07 9.49 -3.43
C GLN A 17 -0.73 8.56 -4.43
N ILE A 18 -2.02 8.76 -4.67
CA ILE A 18 -2.74 7.99 -5.68
C ILE A 18 -2.45 8.62 -7.04
N ILE A 19 -1.73 7.87 -7.89
CA ILE A 19 -1.38 8.32 -9.24
C ILE A 19 -2.55 8.04 -10.18
N SER A 20 -3.14 6.85 -10.07
CA SER A 20 -4.32 6.45 -10.81
C SER A 20 -5.06 5.39 -9.98
N ARG A 21 -6.20 4.90 -10.49
CA ARG A 21 -6.98 3.92 -9.74
C ARG A 21 -6.25 2.59 -9.51
N ASN A 22 -5.15 2.34 -10.20
CA ASN A 22 -4.37 1.12 -10.04
C ASN A 22 -2.89 1.35 -9.77
N TYR A 23 -2.49 2.59 -9.49
CA TYR A 23 -1.12 2.92 -9.16
C TYR A 23 -1.06 3.88 -7.98
N ILE A 24 -0.35 3.46 -6.94
CA ILE A 24 -0.11 4.27 -5.74
C ILE A 24 1.39 4.38 -5.54
N LYS A 25 1.87 5.59 -5.32
CA LYS A 25 3.26 5.83 -4.95
C LYS A 25 3.31 6.01 -3.45
N ALA A 26 4.19 5.28 -2.77
CA ALA A 26 4.21 5.27 -1.32
C ALA A 26 5.62 5.24 -0.77
N ARG A 27 5.73 5.71 0.47
CA ARG A 27 6.93 5.64 1.29
C ARG A 27 6.50 5.25 2.68
N VAL A 28 7.30 4.45 3.36
CA VAL A 28 6.99 4.00 4.71
C VAL A 28 8.07 4.45 5.68
N PHE A 29 7.63 4.95 6.82
CA PHE A 29 8.50 5.38 7.90
C PHE A 29 8.20 4.56 9.14
N GLU A 30 9.21 3.89 9.67
CA GLU A 30 9.09 3.08 10.87
C GLU A 30 9.64 3.86 12.06
N ARG A 31 8.92 3.84 13.16
CA ARG A 31 9.35 4.56 14.37
C ARG A 31 10.70 4.04 14.84
N GLY A 32 11.64 4.97 15.06
CA GLY A 32 12.98 4.65 15.53
C GLY A 32 13.95 4.18 14.45
N VAL A 33 13.46 3.90 13.25
CA VAL A 33 14.29 3.44 12.14
C VAL A 33 14.34 4.48 11.01
N GLY A 34 13.22 5.13 10.75
CA GLY A 34 13.09 6.08 9.66
C GLY A 34 12.48 5.43 8.42
N GLU A 35 12.78 5.98 7.26
CA GLU A 35 12.24 5.48 6.01
C GLU A 35 12.85 4.12 5.67
N THR A 36 12.00 3.15 5.29
CA THR A 36 12.42 1.82 4.85
C THR A 36 12.02 1.60 3.39
N ASP A 37 12.57 0.55 2.78
CA ASP A 37 12.39 0.31 1.34
C ASP A 37 10.94 -0.05 0.97
N ALA A 38 10.33 -0.91 1.75
CA ALA A 38 8.95 -1.34 1.55
C ALA A 38 8.45 -2.07 2.79
N CYS A 39 7.13 -2.10 2.96
CA CYS A 39 6.50 -2.82 4.06
C CYS A 39 5.26 -3.54 3.55
N GLY A 40 5.34 -4.87 3.43
CA GLY A 40 4.24 -5.66 2.90
C GLY A 40 2.97 -5.56 3.73
N SER A 41 3.08 -5.59 5.06
CA SER A 41 1.90 -5.48 5.93
C SER A 41 1.27 -4.10 5.84
N GLY A 42 2.08 -3.04 5.79
CA GLY A 42 1.58 -1.68 5.62
C GLY A 42 0.89 -1.50 4.28
N ALA A 43 1.47 -2.05 3.21
CA ALA A 43 0.88 -2.01 1.89
C ALA A 43 -0.49 -2.70 1.87
N LEU A 44 -0.62 -3.85 2.54
CA LEU A 44 -1.87 -4.57 2.63
C LEU A 44 -2.96 -3.77 3.34
N CYS A 45 -2.63 -3.17 4.48
CA CYS A 45 -3.58 -2.36 5.23
C CYS A 45 -4.02 -1.14 4.43
N MET A 46 -3.08 -0.45 3.81
CA MET A 46 -3.37 0.72 3.00
C MET A 46 -4.22 0.36 1.78
N PHE A 47 -3.86 -0.72 1.07
CA PHE A 47 -4.61 -1.19 -0.08
C PHE A 47 -6.04 -1.55 0.31
N ASN A 48 -6.20 -2.27 1.41
CA ASN A 48 -7.53 -2.66 1.89
C ASN A 48 -8.39 -1.42 2.17
N TYR A 49 -7.84 -0.44 2.87
CA TYR A 49 -8.54 0.80 3.16
C TYR A 49 -8.93 1.56 1.88
N LEU A 50 -7.98 1.74 0.97
CA LEU A 50 -8.23 2.51 -0.26
C LEU A 50 -9.21 1.79 -1.18
N ASN A 51 -9.15 0.46 -1.23
CA ASN A 51 -10.07 -0.33 -2.03
C ASN A 51 -11.50 -0.27 -1.44
N LYS A 52 -11.63 -0.44 -0.13
CA LYS A 52 -12.93 -0.41 0.55
C LYS A 52 -13.60 0.96 0.45
N THR A 53 -12.83 2.02 0.35
CA THR A 53 -13.35 3.38 0.18
C THR A 53 -13.46 3.79 -1.29
N ASP A 54 -13.33 2.84 -2.21
CA ASP A 54 -13.48 3.02 -3.65
C ASP A 54 -12.52 4.05 -4.26
N GLN A 55 -11.33 4.12 -3.73
CA GLN A 55 -10.30 5.03 -4.26
C GLN A 55 -9.40 4.36 -5.26
N ILE A 56 -9.26 3.03 -5.19
CA ILE A 56 -8.43 2.24 -6.10
C ILE A 56 -9.15 0.97 -6.51
N ASP A 57 -8.68 0.38 -7.60
CA ASP A 57 -9.23 -0.85 -8.15
C ASP A 57 -8.76 -2.09 -7.40
N ASN A 58 -9.41 -3.22 -7.66
CA ASN A 58 -9.11 -4.50 -7.01
C ASN A 58 -7.73 -5.04 -7.35
N ASN A 59 -7.10 -4.55 -8.40
CA ASN A 59 -5.76 -4.93 -8.80
C ASN A 59 -4.94 -3.67 -8.95
N SER A 60 -4.03 -3.44 -8.03
CA SER A 60 -3.27 -2.19 -7.98
C SER A 60 -1.81 -2.46 -7.66
N TYR A 61 -0.96 -1.51 -8.04
CA TYR A 61 0.46 -1.53 -7.72
C TYR A 61 0.75 -0.45 -6.70
N VAL A 62 1.55 -0.79 -5.70
CA VAL A 62 2.09 0.18 -4.75
C VAL A 62 3.58 0.26 -5.01
N MET A 63 4.04 1.44 -5.42
CA MET A 63 5.42 1.68 -5.80
C MET A 63 6.18 2.28 -4.62
N TYR A 64 7.08 1.50 -4.04
CA TYR A 64 7.99 1.94 -2.98
C TYR A 64 9.39 2.17 -3.54
N PRO A 65 10.24 2.93 -2.83
CA PRO A 65 11.63 3.09 -3.27
C PRO A 65 12.38 1.77 -3.47
N GLY A 66 12.05 0.75 -2.66
CA GLY A 66 12.69 -0.56 -2.76
C GLY A 66 12.12 -1.48 -3.83
N GLY A 67 11.01 -1.10 -4.45
CA GLY A 67 10.38 -1.91 -5.50
C GLY A 67 8.87 -1.83 -5.47
N ASP A 68 8.25 -2.41 -6.47
CA ASP A 68 6.80 -2.36 -6.63
C ASP A 68 6.16 -3.62 -6.08
N LEU A 69 5.02 -3.45 -5.41
CA LEU A 69 4.19 -4.55 -4.94
C LEU A 69 2.87 -4.54 -5.69
N ASN A 70 2.45 -5.69 -6.16
CA ASN A 70 1.12 -5.85 -6.73
C ASN A 70 0.20 -6.42 -5.67
N LEU A 71 -0.94 -5.77 -5.47
CA LEU A 71 -1.97 -6.23 -4.54
C LEU A 71 -3.28 -6.36 -5.29
N ARG A 72 -3.98 -7.45 -5.04
CA ARG A 72 -5.28 -7.65 -5.69
C ARG A 72 -6.22 -8.47 -4.84
N PHE A 73 -7.51 -8.18 -4.97
CA PHE A 73 -8.58 -9.02 -4.47
C PHE A 73 -9.10 -9.87 -5.62
N GLU A 74 -9.24 -11.16 -5.35
CA GLU A 74 -9.80 -12.11 -6.31
C GLU A 74 -10.59 -13.16 -5.53
N ASN A 75 -11.91 -13.25 -5.77
CA ASN A 75 -12.79 -14.17 -5.05
C ASN A 75 -12.67 -14.05 -3.53
N ASP A 76 -12.66 -12.82 -3.03
CA ASP A 76 -12.53 -12.47 -1.61
C ASP A 76 -11.18 -12.82 -0.99
N ASN A 77 -10.23 -13.30 -1.79
CA ASN A 77 -8.84 -13.51 -1.33
C ASN A 77 -7.98 -12.32 -1.71
N LEU A 78 -7.07 -11.97 -0.81
CA LEU A 78 -6.10 -10.91 -1.03
C LEU A 78 -4.76 -11.52 -1.41
N TYR A 79 -4.18 -11.03 -2.49
CA TYR A 79 -2.90 -11.52 -3.00
C TYR A 79 -1.87 -10.39 -2.98
N LEU A 80 -0.65 -10.71 -2.58
CA LEU A 80 0.48 -9.78 -2.62
C LEU A 80 1.52 -10.36 -3.56
N SER A 81 1.79 -9.65 -4.67
CA SER A 81 2.79 -10.04 -5.67
C SER A 81 2.67 -11.49 -6.12
N GLY A 82 1.42 -11.94 -6.29
CA GLY A 82 1.12 -13.29 -6.76
C GLY A 82 0.99 -14.35 -5.68
N GLU A 83 1.25 -14.00 -4.41
CA GLU A 83 1.12 -14.92 -3.29
C GLU A 83 -0.12 -14.59 -2.47
N VAL A 84 -0.81 -15.64 -2.00
CA VAL A 84 -1.95 -15.46 -1.10
C VAL A 84 -1.43 -15.00 0.26
N ILE A 85 -2.08 -13.97 0.80
CA ILE A 85 -1.73 -13.43 2.11
C ILE A 85 -2.78 -13.88 3.12
N TYR A 86 -2.30 -14.46 4.21
CA TYR A 86 -3.13 -14.86 5.34
C TYR A 86 -2.95 -13.84 6.45
N LEU A 87 -4.01 -13.11 6.71
CA LEU A 87 -4.00 -12.06 7.75
C LEU A 87 -4.40 -12.63 9.11
#